data_e3b21db7f5cf0cadcee1e5618e498a84
#
_entry.id   e3b21db7f5cf0cadcee1e5618e498a84
#
_cell.length_a   1.000
_cell.length_b   1.000
_cell.length_c   1.000
_cell.angle_alpha   90.00
_cell.angle_beta   90.00
_cell.angle_gamma   90.00
#
_symmetry.space_group_name_H-M   'P 1'
#
loop_
_entity.id
_entity.type
_entity.pdbx_description
1 polymer ?
#
loop_
_entity_poly.entity_id
_entity_poly.type
_entity_poly.pdbx_seq_one_letter_code
_entity_poly.pdbx_strand_id
1 'polypeptide(L)'
;MKFRRYRRLIVMILMAVFLCTACGDNKIVLTTGFAADEIFRIEGKSCSKAEVLVYLTTLHNQYEGAFGDGIWAVQVEGMPLGDTIKQTVLARLAKIKIMNLMAVQYQLQLTKEEQEAVKKAASEFYGNLSKDEIAAMDGVKKAIIEEMYEEYAIAEKLYNHLVADVNPEISDDEARTITVHQILMKNEAQLADVKAKIDDGEDFDTLAYSDNEAEEVSLSFAKGEMPQEVEEACFALGEGEVSEILQTEDGYVLYQCVNTYDRDQTEAHKVQILQQRRKETFQKLYDAFAEGKDIYLNEELWAQVAMPEQKTSTSDFFDIYEKYMND
;
A
#
# COMPACT_ATOMS: atom_id res chain seq x y z
N MET A 1 8.07 -14.31 -17.35
CA MET A 1 7.99 -14.77 -15.95
C MET A 1 8.46 -13.73 -14.91
N LYS A 2 9.43 -12.86 -15.19
CA LYS A 2 9.90 -11.82 -14.24
C LYS A 2 8.84 -10.73 -13.94
N PHE A 3 8.09 -10.27 -14.93
CA PHE A 3 7.05 -9.23 -14.79
C PHE A 3 5.89 -9.61 -13.85
N ARG A 4 5.53 -10.89 -13.79
CA ARG A 4 4.47 -11.40 -12.89
C ARG A 4 4.89 -11.42 -11.42
N ARG A 5 6.18 -11.61 -11.13
CA ARG A 5 6.77 -11.50 -9.77
C ARG A 5 6.83 -10.05 -9.30
N TYR A 6 7.23 -9.10 -10.17
CA TYR A 6 7.24 -7.67 -9.85
C TYR A 6 5.84 -7.12 -9.58
N ARG A 7 4.83 -7.56 -10.36
CA ARG A 7 3.43 -7.15 -10.14
C ARG A 7 2.87 -7.66 -8.81
N ARG A 8 3.24 -8.87 -8.38
CA ARG A 8 2.87 -9.40 -7.06
C ARG A 8 3.60 -8.69 -5.92
N LEU A 9 4.86 -8.32 -6.11
CA LEU A 9 5.63 -7.55 -5.13
C LEU A 9 5.10 -6.12 -4.99
N ILE A 10 4.74 -5.46 -6.08
CA ILE A 10 4.11 -4.14 -6.07
C ILE A 10 2.74 -4.20 -5.39
N VAL A 11 1.96 -5.24 -5.64
CA VAL A 11 0.66 -5.47 -4.96
C VAL A 11 0.88 -5.77 -3.46
N MET A 12 1.90 -6.54 -3.07
CA MET A 12 2.22 -6.77 -1.66
C MET A 12 2.79 -5.53 -0.96
N ILE A 13 3.61 -4.73 -1.63
CA ILE A 13 4.10 -3.44 -1.13
C ILE A 13 2.92 -2.46 -1.01
N LEU A 14 2.03 -2.40 -1.99
CA LEU A 14 0.80 -1.61 -1.92
C LEU A 14 -0.16 -2.11 -0.82
N MET A 15 -0.33 -3.43 -0.63
CA MET A 15 -1.08 -3.96 0.52
C MET A 15 -0.39 -3.64 1.86
N ALA A 16 0.94 -3.69 1.94
CA ALA A 16 1.68 -3.29 3.14
C ALA A 16 1.54 -1.78 3.42
N VAL A 17 1.61 -0.93 2.38
CA VAL A 17 1.37 0.52 2.48
C VAL A 17 -0.08 0.82 2.88
N PHE A 18 -1.06 0.03 2.41
CA PHE A 18 -2.47 0.19 2.81
C PHE A 18 -2.72 -0.01 4.32
N LEU A 19 -1.86 -0.75 5.01
CA LEU A 19 -1.96 -0.93 6.46
C LEU A 19 -1.12 0.08 7.26
N CYS A 20 -0.22 0.83 6.63
CA CYS A 20 0.74 1.69 7.34
C CYS A 20 0.31 3.15 7.52
N THR A 21 -0.76 3.62 6.87
CA THR A 21 -1.17 5.04 6.94
C THR A 21 -2.24 5.31 7.98
N ALA A 22 -2.20 4.64 9.14
CA ALA A 22 -3.07 5.02 10.24
C ALA A 22 -2.54 4.47 11.57
N CYS A 23 -1.53 5.09 12.09
CA CYS A 23 -1.56 5.35 13.53
C CYS A 23 -2.58 6.48 13.70
N GLY A 24 -3.85 6.16 13.97
CA GLY A 24 -4.69 7.06 14.72
C GLY A 24 -3.93 7.48 15.99
N ASP A 25 -4.33 8.54 16.66
CA ASP A 25 -3.71 9.07 17.89
C ASP A 25 -3.68 8.07 19.07
N ASN A 26 -3.33 6.79 18.78
CA ASN A 26 -3.17 5.76 19.78
C ASN A 26 -1.94 6.06 20.61
N LYS A 27 -2.17 6.38 21.85
CA LYS A 27 -1.11 6.72 22.80
C LYS A 27 -0.33 5.47 23.18
N ILE A 28 0.98 5.47 22.91
CA ILE A 28 1.89 4.45 23.45
C ILE A 28 2.17 4.81 24.91
N VAL A 29 1.80 3.93 25.82
CA VAL A 29 2.01 4.08 27.26
C VAL A 29 3.10 3.10 27.70
N LEU A 30 4.09 3.63 28.39
CA LEU A 30 5.17 2.82 28.97
C LEU A 30 4.70 2.28 30.31
N THR A 31 4.82 0.97 30.53
CA THR A 31 4.39 0.31 31.75
C THR A 31 5.31 -0.87 32.10
N THR A 32 5.16 -1.36 33.31
CA THR A 32 5.82 -2.58 33.84
C THR A 32 4.79 -3.69 34.04
N GLY A 33 5.27 -4.94 34.24
CA GLY A 33 4.38 -6.08 34.52
C GLY A 33 3.94 -6.84 33.28
N PHE A 34 4.77 -6.86 32.24
CA PHE A 34 4.61 -7.72 31.07
C PHE A 34 4.98 -9.17 31.35
N ALA A 35 4.43 -10.11 30.58
CA ALA A 35 4.98 -11.46 30.49
C ALA A 35 6.39 -11.43 29.88
N ALA A 36 7.16 -12.50 30.08
CA ALA A 36 8.58 -12.52 29.70
C ALA A 36 8.81 -12.36 28.18
N ASP A 37 7.85 -12.75 27.36
CA ASP A 37 7.88 -12.72 25.90
C ASP A 37 6.92 -11.67 25.29
N GLU A 38 6.27 -10.85 26.13
CA GLU A 38 5.25 -9.91 25.69
C GLU A 38 5.86 -8.58 25.26
N ILE A 39 5.74 -8.27 23.96
CA ILE A 39 6.20 -7.00 23.37
C ILE A 39 5.24 -5.86 23.65
N PHE A 40 3.94 -6.08 23.45
CA PHE A 40 2.92 -5.08 23.78
C PHE A 40 1.59 -5.73 24.12
N ARG A 41 0.71 -4.94 24.76
CA ARG A 41 -0.68 -5.30 24.96
C ARG A 41 -1.64 -4.14 24.69
N ILE A 42 -2.87 -4.47 24.31
CA ILE A 42 -3.98 -3.55 24.08
C ILE A 42 -5.23 -4.21 24.64
N GLU A 43 -5.85 -3.63 25.68
CA GLU A 43 -7.11 -4.13 26.29
C GLU A 43 -7.16 -5.65 26.51
N GLY A 44 -6.06 -6.22 27.01
CA GLY A 44 -5.98 -7.67 27.29
C GLY A 44 -5.57 -8.54 26.10
N LYS A 45 -5.44 -7.98 24.90
CA LYS A 45 -4.79 -8.64 23.78
C LYS A 45 -3.28 -8.38 23.83
N SER A 46 -2.48 -9.42 23.85
CA SER A 46 -1.00 -9.32 23.87
C SER A 46 -0.41 -9.71 22.52
N CYS A 47 0.81 -9.22 22.29
CA CYS A 47 1.64 -9.62 21.17
C CYS A 47 2.98 -10.09 21.70
N SER A 48 3.39 -11.29 21.34
CA SER A 48 4.64 -11.89 21.75
C SER A 48 5.80 -11.50 20.84
N LYS A 49 7.02 -11.67 21.34
CA LYS A 49 8.25 -11.51 20.56
C LYS A 49 8.29 -12.45 19.35
N ALA A 50 7.80 -13.68 19.52
CA ALA A 50 7.74 -14.66 18.43
C ALA A 50 6.87 -14.18 17.28
N GLU A 51 5.67 -13.58 17.53
CA GLU A 51 4.81 -13.01 16.49
C GLU A 51 5.53 -11.91 15.70
N VAL A 52 6.22 -11.00 16.39
CA VAL A 52 7.01 -9.95 15.74
C VAL A 52 8.11 -10.54 14.86
N LEU A 53 8.85 -11.53 15.36
CA LEU A 53 9.96 -12.14 14.63
C LEU A 53 9.50 -12.96 13.41
N VAL A 54 8.32 -13.58 13.44
CA VAL A 54 7.73 -14.22 12.25
C VAL A 54 7.54 -13.20 11.14
N TYR A 55 6.95 -12.04 11.43
CA TYR A 55 6.77 -10.97 10.44
C TYR A 55 8.10 -10.39 9.98
N LEU A 56 9.04 -10.11 10.89
CA LEU A 56 10.34 -9.56 10.53
C LEU A 56 11.15 -10.52 9.66
N THR A 57 11.16 -11.82 9.99
CA THR A 57 11.89 -12.83 9.21
C THR A 57 11.28 -12.98 7.80
N THR A 58 9.96 -13.03 7.72
CA THR A 58 9.25 -13.08 6.43
C THR A 58 9.59 -11.88 5.55
N LEU A 59 9.47 -10.67 6.10
CA LEU A 59 9.76 -9.44 5.36
C LEU A 59 11.25 -9.33 5.00
N HIS A 60 12.16 -9.66 5.93
CA HIS A 60 13.59 -9.69 5.66
C HIS A 60 13.90 -10.53 4.42
N ASN A 61 13.39 -11.77 4.40
CA ASN A 61 13.64 -12.69 3.29
C ASN A 61 12.99 -12.22 1.98
N GLN A 62 11.81 -11.60 2.04
CA GLN A 62 11.15 -11.03 0.86
C GLN A 62 11.95 -9.86 0.27
N TYR A 63 12.38 -8.91 1.11
CA TYR A 63 13.16 -7.76 0.66
C TYR A 63 14.52 -8.20 0.10
N GLU A 64 15.24 -9.04 0.83
CA GLU A 64 16.54 -9.53 0.37
C GLU A 64 16.41 -10.42 -0.88
N GLY A 65 15.35 -11.21 -0.98
CA GLY A 65 15.06 -12.00 -2.17
C GLY A 65 14.75 -11.17 -3.41
N ALA A 66 14.17 -9.97 -3.23
CA ALA A 66 13.81 -9.07 -4.32
C ALA A 66 14.94 -8.13 -4.75
N PHE A 67 15.69 -7.60 -3.78
CA PHE A 67 16.63 -6.49 -3.98
C PHE A 67 18.09 -6.85 -3.64
N GLY A 68 18.34 -8.03 -3.07
CA GLY A 68 19.64 -8.46 -2.58
C GLY A 68 19.97 -7.87 -1.20
N ASP A 69 21.09 -8.30 -0.63
CA ASP A 69 21.57 -7.93 0.72
C ASP A 69 21.89 -6.43 0.87
N GLY A 70 22.26 -5.78 -0.24
CA GLY A 70 22.53 -4.33 -0.26
C GLY A 70 21.35 -3.45 0.14
N ILE A 71 20.10 -3.98 0.14
CA ILE A 71 18.90 -3.24 0.52
C ILE A 71 18.98 -2.71 1.96
N TRP A 72 19.69 -3.40 2.84
CA TRP A 72 19.81 -3.03 4.25
C TRP A 72 20.67 -1.79 4.51
N ALA A 73 21.44 -1.34 3.50
CA ALA A 73 22.18 -0.07 3.55
C ALA A 73 21.31 1.15 3.24
N VAL A 74 20.07 0.95 2.75
CA VAL A 74 19.14 2.02 2.40
C VAL A 74 18.61 2.70 3.66
N GLN A 75 18.46 4.02 3.58
CA GLN A 75 17.78 4.83 4.58
C GLN A 75 16.48 5.39 4.01
N VAL A 76 15.44 5.40 4.82
CA VAL A 76 14.13 5.98 4.51
C VAL A 76 13.95 7.14 5.48
N GLU A 77 13.84 8.36 4.97
CA GLU A 77 13.71 9.58 5.79
C GLU A 77 14.80 9.73 6.86
N GLY A 78 16.03 9.27 6.55
CA GLY A 78 17.18 9.33 7.47
C GLY A 78 17.23 8.22 8.51
N MET A 79 16.31 7.25 8.47
CA MET A 79 16.28 6.07 9.34
C MET A 79 16.71 4.83 8.56
N PRO A 80 17.51 3.90 9.14
CA PRO A 80 17.81 2.63 8.49
C PRO A 80 16.54 1.86 8.11
N LEU A 81 16.50 1.28 6.91
CA LEU A 81 15.34 0.53 6.42
C LEU A 81 14.89 -0.57 7.40
N GLY A 82 15.83 -1.26 8.05
CA GLY A 82 15.52 -2.27 9.06
C GLY A 82 14.71 -1.71 10.24
N ASP A 83 15.03 -0.51 10.72
CA ASP A 83 14.29 0.15 11.79
C ASP A 83 12.90 0.61 11.33
N THR A 84 12.79 1.11 10.10
CA THR A 84 11.50 1.45 9.48
C THR A 84 10.60 0.22 9.39
N ILE A 85 11.15 -0.93 8.95
CA ILE A 85 10.40 -2.20 8.88
C ILE A 85 9.98 -2.66 10.28
N LYS A 86 10.84 -2.56 11.29
CA LYS A 86 10.47 -2.90 12.68
C LYS A 86 9.27 -2.09 13.16
N GLN A 87 9.29 -0.77 12.95
CA GLN A 87 8.17 0.10 13.35
C GLN A 87 6.88 -0.24 12.58
N THR A 88 7.00 -0.52 11.29
CA THR A 88 5.89 -0.93 10.45
C THR A 88 5.26 -2.25 10.93
N VAL A 89 6.08 -3.23 11.31
CA VAL A 89 5.60 -4.51 11.85
C VAL A 89 4.89 -4.31 13.18
N LEU A 90 5.44 -3.48 14.08
CA LEU A 90 4.80 -3.17 15.36
C LEU A 90 3.41 -2.54 15.15
N ALA A 91 3.33 -1.53 14.30
CA ALA A 91 2.08 -0.85 13.97
C ALA A 91 1.05 -1.80 13.32
N ARG A 92 1.51 -2.68 12.41
CA ARG A 92 0.64 -3.69 11.76
C ARG A 92 0.07 -4.69 12.75
N LEU A 93 0.89 -5.23 13.63
CA LEU A 93 0.43 -6.18 14.67
C LEU A 93 -0.52 -5.51 15.64
N ALA A 94 -0.22 -4.28 16.09
CA ALA A 94 -1.13 -3.49 16.92
C ALA A 94 -2.48 -3.27 16.24
N LYS A 95 -2.48 -2.91 14.95
CA LYS A 95 -3.70 -2.75 14.15
C LYS A 95 -4.52 -4.03 14.07
N ILE A 96 -3.87 -5.18 13.85
CA ILE A 96 -4.54 -6.50 13.82
C ILE A 96 -5.19 -6.79 15.18
N LYS A 97 -4.50 -6.57 16.30
CA LYS A 97 -5.06 -6.77 17.65
C LYS A 97 -6.28 -5.86 17.90
N ILE A 98 -6.21 -4.57 17.50
CA ILE A 98 -7.33 -3.63 17.59
C ILE A 98 -8.49 -4.08 16.69
N MET A 99 -8.22 -4.53 15.47
CA MET A 99 -9.28 -5.05 14.58
C MET A 99 -9.95 -6.30 15.15
N ASN A 100 -9.21 -7.18 15.82
CA ASN A 100 -9.77 -8.33 16.51
C ASN A 100 -10.67 -7.91 17.69
N LEU A 101 -10.29 -6.87 18.45
CA LEU A 101 -11.18 -6.30 19.48
C LEU A 101 -12.46 -5.70 18.85
N MET A 102 -12.31 -4.99 17.73
CA MET A 102 -13.44 -4.40 17.01
C MET A 102 -14.37 -5.48 16.45
N ALA A 103 -13.83 -6.59 15.91
CA ALA A 103 -14.62 -7.71 15.39
C ALA A 103 -15.57 -8.31 16.41
N VAL A 104 -15.23 -8.27 17.71
CA VAL A 104 -16.10 -8.72 18.79
C VAL A 104 -17.39 -7.89 18.86
N GLN A 105 -17.34 -6.57 18.63
CA GLN A 105 -18.54 -5.71 18.62
C GLN A 105 -19.50 -6.09 17.49
N TYR A 106 -18.96 -6.53 16.35
CA TYR A 106 -19.73 -6.98 15.19
C TYR A 106 -20.10 -8.47 15.28
N GLN A 107 -19.73 -9.16 16.37
CA GLN A 107 -19.96 -10.59 16.58
C GLN A 107 -19.39 -11.46 15.44
N LEU A 108 -18.29 -11.00 14.82
CA LEU A 108 -17.63 -11.72 13.74
C LEU A 108 -16.77 -12.84 14.31
N GLN A 109 -16.92 -14.01 13.73
CA GLN A 109 -16.14 -15.20 14.04
C GLN A 109 -15.83 -15.94 12.74
N LEU A 110 -14.77 -16.73 12.73
CA LEU A 110 -14.48 -17.61 11.62
C LEU A 110 -15.50 -18.77 11.57
N THR A 111 -15.94 -19.12 10.40
CA THR A 111 -16.73 -20.36 10.17
C THR A 111 -15.87 -21.59 10.44
N LYS A 112 -16.47 -22.76 10.47
CA LYS A 112 -15.73 -24.00 10.65
C LYS A 112 -14.75 -24.25 9.49
N GLU A 113 -15.17 -23.91 8.29
CA GLU A 113 -14.39 -24.03 7.07
C GLU A 113 -13.16 -23.11 7.12
N GLU A 114 -13.35 -21.85 7.49
CA GLU A 114 -12.27 -20.87 7.66
C GLU A 114 -11.30 -21.29 8.78
N GLN A 115 -11.79 -21.82 9.91
CA GLN A 115 -10.96 -22.35 10.99
C GLN A 115 -10.10 -23.56 10.53
N GLU A 116 -10.68 -24.46 9.74
CA GLU A 116 -9.92 -25.59 9.18
C GLU A 116 -8.89 -25.14 8.14
N ALA A 117 -9.19 -24.09 7.36
CA ALA A 117 -8.26 -23.48 6.42
C ALA A 117 -7.06 -22.85 7.15
N VAL A 118 -7.32 -22.08 8.20
CA VAL A 118 -6.29 -21.48 9.10
C VAL A 118 -5.38 -22.57 9.68
N LYS A 119 -5.94 -23.67 10.19
CA LYS A 119 -5.16 -24.79 10.75
C LYS A 119 -4.28 -25.47 9.72
N LYS A 120 -4.78 -25.63 8.49
CA LYS A 120 -4.00 -26.19 7.38
C LYS A 120 -2.86 -25.25 6.99
N ALA A 121 -3.14 -23.96 6.84
CA ALA A 121 -2.15 -22.93 6.54
C ALA A 121 -1.03 -22.92 7.62
N ALA A 122 -1.41 -22.90 8.90
CA ALA A 122 -0.47 -22.93 10.01
C ALA A 122 0.38 -24.21 10.03
N SER A 123 -0.23 -25.35 9.66
CA SER A 123 0.49 -26.64 9.60
C SER A 123 1.48 -26.67 8.44
N GLU A 124 1.13 -26.13 7.28
CA GLU A 124 2.04 -26.03 6.13
C GLU A 124 3.19 -25.08 6.42
N PHE A 125 2.89 -23.85 6.87
CA PHE A 125 3.92 -22.86 7.18
C PHE A 125 4.91 -23.40 8.22
N TYR A 126 4.39 -23.86 9.38
CA TYR A 126 5.23 -24.38 10.45
C TYR A 126 6.02 -25.63 10.01
N GLY A 127 5.43 -26.49 9.20
CA GLY A 127 6.06 -27.69 8.66
C GLY A 127 7.21 -27.41 7.69
N ASN A 128 7.19 -26.24 7.04
CA ASN A 128 8.25 -25.79 6.13
C ASN A 128 9.43 -25.14 6.86
N LEU A 129 9.25 -24.73 8.15
CA LEU A 129 10.32 -24.11 8.91
C LEU A 129 11.44 -25.10 9.27
N SER A 130 12.68 -24.70 9.05
CA SER A 130 13.86 -25.36 9.56
C SER A 130 14.02 -25.10 11.07
N LYS A 131 14.91 -25.87 11.72
CA LYS A 131 15.23 -25.63 13.13
C LYS A 131 15.87 -24.25 13.37
N ASP A 132 16.66 -23.77 12.42
CA ASP A 132 17.35 -22.49 12.50
C ASP A 132 16.34 -21.33 12.36
N GLU A 133 15.33 -21.48 11.48
CA GLU A 133 14.24 -20.52 11.36
C GLU A 133 13.38 -20.48 12.61
N ILE A 134 13.03 -21.62 13.19
CA ILE A 134 12.30 -21.67 14.46
C ILE A 134 13.11 -20.98 15.57
N ALA A 135 14.42 -21.19 15.62
CA ALA A 135 15.29 -20.53 16.59
C ALA A 135 15.37 -19.01 16.35
N ALA A 136 15.49 -18.56 15.10
CA ALA A 136 15.48 -17.14 14.72
C ALA A 136 14.16 -16.43 15.09
N MET A 137 13.06 -17.17 15.13
CA MET A 137 11.73 -16.72 15.54
C MET A 137 11.45 -16.98 17.04
N ASP A 138 12.47 -16.94 17.88
CA ASP A 138 12.40 -17.11 19.35
C ASP A 138 11.76 -18.43 19.79
N GLY A 139 11.98 -19.50 19.03
CA GLY A 139 11.40 -20.81 19.31
C GLY A 139 9.90 -20.87 19.04
N VAL A 140 9.41 -20.14 18.03
CA VAL A 140 7.99 -20.08 17.67
C VAL A 140 7.36 -21.48 17.65
N LYS A 141 6.14 -21.57 18.18
CA LYS A 141 5.35 -22.80 18.20
C LYS A 141 4.25 -22.74 17.15
N LYS A 142 3.86 -23.90 16.64
CA LYS A 142 2.74 -23.99 15.68
C LYS A 142 1.47 -23.29 16.17
N ALA A 143 1.17 -23.36 17.47
CA ALA A 143 -0.01 -22.70 18.04
C ALA A 143 0.02 -21.17 17.88
N ILE A 144 1.23 -20.55 17.95
CA ILE A 144 1.39 -19.11 17.71
C ILE A 144 1.09 -18.79 16.23
N ILE A 145 1.61 -19.60 15.30
CA ILE A 145 1.32 -19.41 13.86
C ILE A 145 -0.19 -19.57 13.57
N GLU A 146 -0.84 -20.54 14.21
CA GLU A 146 -2.28 -20.75 14.08
C GLU A 146 -3.06 -19.53 14.59
N GLU A 147 -2.71 -18.99 15.76
CA GLU A 147 -3.29 -17.77 16.32
C GLU A 147 -3.05 -16.55 15.42
N MET A 148 -1.85 -16.38 14.88
CA MET A 148 -1.53 -15.26 13.96
C MET A 148 -2.39 -15.31 12.69
N TYR A 149 -2.59 -16.48 12.10
CA TYR A 149 -3.46 -16.64 10.94
C TYR A 149 -4.94 -16.45 11.29
N GLU A 150 -5.39 -16.92 12.46
CA GLU A 150 -6.75 -16.70 12.93
C GLU A 150 -7.03 -15.20 13.12
N GLU A 151 -6.14 -14.49 13.79
CA GLU A 151 -6.27 -13.05 14.01
C GLU A 151 -6.23 -12.27 12.68
N TYR A 152 -5.40 -12.68 11.74
CA TYR A 152 -5.33 -12.06 10.42
C TYR A 152 -6.62 -12.29 9.62
N ALA A 153 -7.16 -13.51 9.64
CA ALA A 153 -8.43 -13.86 9.00
C ALA A 153 -9.63 -13.10 9.59
N ILE A 154 -9.68 -12.95 10.92
CA ILE A 154 -10.72 -12.14 11.60
C ILE A 154 -10.59 -10.67 11.19
N ALA A 155 -9.38 -10.13 11.12
CA ALA A 155 -9.14 -8.75 10.71
C ALA A 155 -9.58 -8.51 9.25
N GLU A 156 -9.28 -9.42 8.34
CA GLU A 156 -9.71 -9.35 6.94
C GLU A 156 -11.24 -9.46 6.82
N LYS A 157 -11.85 -10.37 7.55
CA LYS A 157 -13.32 -10.52 7.61
C LYS A 157 -13.99 -9.26 8.14
N LEU A 158 -13.42 -8.61 9.16
CA LEU A 158 -13.88 -7.32 9.66
C LEU A 158 -13.78 -6.23 8.60
N TYR A 159 -12.63 -6.12 7.94
CA TYR A 159 -12.46 -5.15 6.86
C TYR A 159 -13.55 -5.30 5.79
N ASN A 160 -13.73 -6.52 5.30
CA ASN A 160 -14.74 -6.82 4.28
C ASN A 160 -16.16 -6.50 4.77
N HIS A 161 -16.47 -6.78 6.03
CA HIS A 161 -17.76 -6.43 6.63
C HIS A 161 -17.99 -4.92 6.69
N LEU A 162 -16.97 -4.15 7.12
CA LEU A 162 -17.08 -2.69 7.27
C LEU A 162 -17.20 -1.94 5.95
N VAL A 163 -16.68 -2.50 4.87
CA VAL A 163 -16.72 -1.88 3.54
C VAL A 163 -17.77 -2.49 2.61
N ALA A 164 -18.57 -3.43 3.10
CA ALA A 164 -19.56 -4.15 2.28
C ALA A 164 -20.61 -3.21 1.65
N ASP A 165 -21.01 -2.17 2.37
CA ASP A 165 -22.04 -1.22 1.95
C ASP A 165 -21.47 -0.01 1.18
N VAL A 166 -20.16 0.01 0.90
CA VAL A 166 -19.57 1.06 0.07
C VAL A 166 -20.09 0.93 -1.35
N ASN A 167 -20.71 2.02 -1.85
CA ASN A 167 -21.27 2.01 -3.20
C ASN A 167 -20.19 1.70 -4.26
N PRO A 168 -20.32 0.58 -4.99
CA PRO A 168 -19.36 0.19 -6.02
C PRO A 168 -19.57 0.94 -7.36
N GLU A 169 -20.71 1.64 -7.51
CA GLU A 169 -21.02 2.36 -8.75
C GLU A 169 -20.19 3.64 -8.85
N ILE A 170 -19.40 3.71 -9.90
CA ILE A 170 -18.58 4.86 -10.26
C ILE A 170 -18.90 5.18 -11.71
N SER A 171 -19.33 6.42 -11.97
CA SER A 171 -19.68 6.84 -13.32
C SER A 171 -18.42 6.98 -14.20
N ASP A 172 -18.61 6.84 -15.51
CA ASP A 172 -17.54 7.11 -16.47
C ASP A 172 -17.03 8.54 -16.36
N ASP A 173 -17.90 9.51 -16.09
CA ASP A 173 -17.51 10.91 -15.96
C ASP A 173 -16.66 11.16 -14.69
N GLU A 174 -16.98 10.46 -13.60
CA GLU A 174 -16.19 10.55 -12.36
C GLU A 174 -14.78 9.97 -12.52
N ALA A 175 -14.67 8.84 -13.22
CA ALA A 175 -13.40 8.15 -13.41
C ALA A 175 -12.70 8.51 -14.72
N ARG A 176 -13.28 9.42 -15.53
CA ARG A 176 -12.80 9.73 -16.88
C ARG A 176 -11.32 10.08 -16.86
N THR A 177 -10.55 9.33 -17.64
CA THR A 177 -9.14 9.56 -17.91
C THR A 177 -9.00 9.99 -19.36
N ILE A 178 -8.22 11.03 -19.58
CA ILE A 178 -7.87 11.54 -20.90
C ILE A 178 -6.40 11.30 -21.21
N THR A 179 -6.05 11.27 -22.47
CA THR A 179 -4.66 11.27 -22.93
C THR A 179 -4.39 12.53 -23.71
N VAL A 180 -3.33 13.22 -23.34
CA VAL A 180 -2.86 14.44 -24.02
C VAL A 180 -1.39 14.30 -24.39
N HIS A 181 -0.97 15.02 -25.44
CA HIS A 181 0.44 15.31 -25.69
C HIS A 181 0.77 16.71 -25.19
N GLN A 182 1.99 16.93 -24.74
CA GLN A 182 2.43 18.21 -24.20
C GLN A 182 3.68 18.75 -24.90
N ILE A 183 3.78 20.08 -24.96
CA ILE A 183 5.00 20.80 -25.26
C ILE A 183 5.25 21.79 -24.14
N LEU A 184 6.26 21.50 -23.31
CA LEU A 184 6.71 22.33 -22.20
C LEU A 184 7.93 23.12 -22.62
N MET A 185 7.98 24.40 -22.32
CA MET A 185 9.15 25.27 -22.49
C MET A 185 9.31 26.23 -21.31
N LYS A 186 10.57 26.55 -20.99
CA LYS A 186 10.86 27.53 -19.94
C LYS A 186 10.56 28.98 -20.38
N ASN A 187 10.50 29.23 -21.69
CA ASN A 187 10.32 30.55 -22.26
C ASN A 187 8.97 30.67 -22.99
N GLU A 188 8.10 31.55 -22.50
CA GLU A 188 6.76 31.78 -23.07
C GLU A 188 6.82 32.24 -24.55
N ALA A 189 7.75 33.13 -24.90
CA ALA A 189 7.83 33.62 -26.27
C ALA A 189 8.22 32.52 -27.27
N GLN A 190 9.10 31.58 -26.86
CA GLN A 190 9.44 30.43 -27.70
C GLN A 190 8.24 29.49 -27.87
N LEU A 191 7.48 29.25 -26.81
CA LEU A 191 6.27 28.43 -26.90
C LEU A 191 5.19 29.11 -27.74
N ALA A 192 5.09 30.44 -27.69
CA ALA A 192 4.17 31.20 -28.57
C ALA A 192 4.57 31.05 -30.06
N ASP A 193 5.86 31.01 -30.38
CA ASP A 193 6.33 30.75 -31.74
C ASP A 193 5.96 29.32 -32.17
N VAL A 194 6.06 28.33 -31.26
CA VAL A 194 5.62 26.95 -31.53
C VAL A 194 4.10 26.89 -31.74
N LYS A 195 3.32 27.59 -30.90
CA LYS A 195 1.87 27.68 -31.08
C LYS A 195 1.48 28.28 -32.42
N ALA A 196 2.18 29.33 -32.86
CA ALA A 196 1.93 29.93 -34.18
C ALA A 196 2.18 28.95 -35.33
N LYS A 197 3.21 28.10 -35.24
CA LYS A 197 3.45 27.05 -36.24
C LYS A 197 2.34 26.00 -36.27
N ILE A 198 1.83 25.61 -35.08
CA ILE A 198 0.70 24.68 -34.95
C ILE A 198 -0.54 25.31 -35.59
N ASP A 199 -0.83 26.59 -35.30
CA ASP A 199 -1.97 27.33 -35.85
C ASP A 199 -1.83 27.48 -37.36
N ASP A 200 -0.60 27.52 -37.92
CA ASP A 200 -0.30 27.55 -39.37
C ASP A 200 -0.36 26.12 -39.99
N GLY A 201 -0.61 25.08 -39.21
CA GLY A 201 -0.87 23.71 -39.67
C GLY A 201 0.33 22.76 -39.57
N GLU A 202 1.40 23.13 -38.83
CA GLU A 202 2.45 22.16 -38.49
C GLU A 202 1.91 21.13 -37.49
N ASP A 203 2.40 19.90 -37.62
CA ASP A 203 1.99 18.76 -36.80
C ASP A 203 2.48 18.91 -35.36
N PHE A 204 1.54 18.81 -34.39
CA PHE A 204 1.83 18.96 -32.97
C PHE A 204 2.86 17.94 -32.49
N ASP A 205 2.70 16.66 -32.88
CA ASP A 205 3.60 15.60 -32.44
C ASP A 205 5.02 15.80 -32.93
N THR A 206 5.17 16.26 -34.17
CA THR A 206 6.47 16.59 -34.74
C THR A 206 7.18 17.65 -33.90
N LEU A 207 6.48 18.69 -33.50
CA LEU A 207 7.01 19.77 -32.64
C LEU A 207 7.22 19.28 -31.19
N ALA A 208 6.34 18.46 -30.69
CA ALA A 208 6.47 17.89 -29.34
C ALA A 208 7.71 17.00 -29.21
N TYR A 209 8.05 16.24 -30.22
CA TYR A 209 9.27 15.42 -30.21
C TYR A 209 10.56 16.21 -30.47
N SER A 210 10.48 17.39 -31.09
CA SER A 210 11.66 18.21 -31.41
C SER A 210 11.96 19.31 -30.38
N ASP A 211 10.91 19.94 -29.84
CA ASP A 211 11.02 21.20 -29.10
C ASP A 211 10.61 21.09 -27.62
N ASN A 212 10.02 19.94 -27.19
CA ASN A 212 9.57 19.73 -25.80
C ASN A 212 10.74 19.62 -24.84
N GLU A 213 10.71 20.39 -23.76
CA GLU A 213 11.69 20.34 -22.68
C GLU A 213 11.26 19.39 -21.52
N ALA A 214 10.03 18.83 -21.56
CA ALA A 214 9.59 17.83 -20.61
C ALA A 214 10.19 16.45 -20.95
N GLU A 215 10.31 15.60 -19.93
CA GLU A 215 10.83 14.23 -20.08
C GLU A 215 9.90 13.36 -20.94
N GLU A 216 8.58 13.55 -20.79
CA GLU A 216 7.56 12.79 -21.52
C GLU A 216 6.71 13.72 -22.39
N VAL A 217 6.35 13.24 -23.58
CA VAL A 217 5.43 13.94 -24.51
C VAL A 217 4.00 13.56 -24.20
N SER A 218 3.73 12.29 -23.92
CA SER A 218 2.37 11.76 -23.72
C SER A 218 2.04 11.61 -22.25
N LEU A 219 0.93 12.18 -21.81
CA LEU A 219 0.41 12.07 -20.44
C LEU A 219 -1.02 11.53 -20.47
N SER A 220 -1.32 10.62 -19.54
CA SER A 220 -2.69 10.20 -19.26
C SER A 220 -3.02 10.50 -17.81
N PHE A 221 -4.13 11.18 -17.56
CA PHE A 221 -4.55 11.55 -16.20
C PHE A 221 -6.07 11.66 -16.09
N ALA A 222 -6.55 11.47 -14.87
CA ALA A 222 -7.94 11.62 -14.46
C ALA A 222 -8.17 12.97 -13.76
N LYS A 223 -9.43 13.29 -13.47
CA LYS A 223 -9.79 14.47 -12.67
C LYS A 223 -9.20 14.37 -11.26
N GLY A 224 -8.61 15.46 -10.78
CA GLY A 224 -7.97 15.55 -9.46
C GLY A 224 -6.49 15.17 -9.44
N GLU A 225 -5.90 14.74 -10.55
CA GLU A 225 -4.49 14.34 -10.65
C GLU A 225 -3.56 15.47 -11.12
N MET A 226 -4.14 16.54 -11.71
CA MET A 226 -3.39 17.68 -12.23
C MET A 226 -3.82 18.97 -11.52
N PRO A 227 -3.00 20.06 -11.57
CA PRO A 227 -3.41 21.36 -11.11
C PRO A 227 -4.73 21.79 -11.80
N GLN A 228 -5.62 22.44 -11.05
CA GLN A 228 -6.98 22.75 -11.50
C GLN A 228 -7.02 23.46 -12.86
N GLU A 229 -6.14 24.42 -13.12
CA GLU A 229 -6.09 25.16 -14.39
C GLU A 229 -5.73 24.25 -15.58
N VAL A 230 -4.80 23.32 -15.38
CA VAL A 230 -4.40 22.33 -16.39
C VAL A 230 -5.55 21.36 -16.65
N GLU A 231 -6.17 20.87 -15.57
CA GLU A 231 -7.28 19.93 -15.67
C GLU A 231 -8.47 20.55 -16.43
N GLU A 232 -8.91 21.75 -16.03
CA GLU A 232 -10.02 22.44 -16.67
C GLU A 232 -9.76 22.68 -18.17
N ALA A 233 -8.53 23.09 -18.52
CA ALA A 233 -8.14 23.30 -19.91
C ALA A 233 -8.16 21.99 -20.72
N CYS A 234 -7.49 20.94 -20.21
CA CYS A 234 -7.35 19.68 -20.95
C CYS A 234 -8.67 18.92 -21.09
N PHE A 235 -9.53 18.90 -20.05
CA PHE A 235 -10.83 18.23 -20.11
C PHE A 235 -11.87 18.96 -20.97
N ALA A 236 -11.63 20.22 -21.32
CA ALA A 236 -12.47 20.99 -22.24
C ALA A 236 -12.15 20.73 -23.71
N LEU A 237 -10.97 20.17 -24.03
CA LEU A 237 -10.53 19.92 -25.40
C LEU A 237 -11.27 18.75 -26.05
N GLY A 238 -11.59 18.87 -27.31
CA GLY A 238 -11.94 17.76 -28.22
C GLY A 238 -10.69 17.07 -28.74
N GLU A 239 -10.84 15.85 -29.30
CA GLU A 239 -9.72 15.13 -29.93
C GLU A 239 -9.05 15.97 -31.02
N GLY A 240 -7.74 16.09 -30.96
CA GLY A 240 -6.92 16.91 -31.85
C GLY A 240 -6.90 18.41 -31.52
N GLU A 241 -7.73 18.90 -30.61
CA GLU A 241 -7.72 20.30 -30.19
C GLU A 241 -6.50 20.60 -29.30
N VAL A 242 -5.98 21.82 -29.44
CA VAL A 242 -4.81 22.33 -28.70
C VAL A 242 -5.27 23.41 -27.72
N SER A 243 -4.73 23.38 -26.52
CA SER A 243 -5.01 24.37 -25.48
C SER A 243 -4.42 25.74 -25.80
N GLU A 244 -4.83 26.76 -25.05
CA GLU A 244 -4.03 27.97 -24.91
C GLU A 244 -2.75 27.65 -24.11
N ILE A 245 -1.78 28.58 -24.15
CA ILE A 245 -0.56 28.47 -23.34
C ILE A 245 -0.94 28.58 -21.87
N LEU A 246 -0.57 27.56 -21.08
CA LEU A 246 -0.75 27.54 -19.63
C LEU A 246 0.58 27.76 -18.95
N GLN A 247 0.57 28.47 -17.82
CA GLN A 247 1.74 28.63 -16.96
C GLN A 247 1.69 27.59 -15.84
N THR A 248 2.76 26.84 -15.66
CA THR A 248 2.94 25.85 -14.58
C THR A 248 4.19 26.18 -13.74
N GLU A 249 4.41 25.42 -12.67
CA GLU A 249 5.64 25.55 -11.89
C GLU A 249 6.90 25.20 -12.72
N ASP A 250 6.75 24.33 -13.72
CA ASP A 250 7.83 23.90 -14.57
C ASP A 250 8.11 24.81 -15.78
N GLY A 251 7.21 25.71 -16.10
CA GLY A 251 7.32 26.63 -17.23
C GLY A 251 5.99 26.89 -17.89
N TYR A 252 6.01 27.05 -19.21
CA TYR A 252 4.84 27.26 -20.04
C TYR A 252 4.56 26.01 -20.86
N VAL A 253 3.29 25.63 -21.01
CA VAL A 253 2.92 24.37 -21.64
C VAL A 253 1.73 24.54 -22.58
N LEU A 254 1.77 23.80 -23.70
CA LEU A 254 0.63 23.53 -24.58
C LEU A 254 0.24 22.06 -24.45
N TYR A 255 -1.03 21.77 -24.48
CA TYR A 255 -1.57 20.43 -24.54
C TYR A 255 -2.38 20.22 -25.80
N GLN A 256 -2.23 19.07 -26.44
CA GLN A 256 -3.16 18.58 -27.45
C GLN A 256 -3.89 17.36 -26.93
N CYS A 257 -5.21 17.35 -27.00
CA CYS A 257 -5.99 16.17 -26.64
C CYS A 257 -5.86 15.09 -27.70
N VAL A 258 -5.33 13.93 -27.31
CA VAL A 258 -5.19 12.75 -28.17
C VAL A 258 -6.41 11.83 -28.01
N ASN A 259 -6.90 11.69 -26.79
CA ASN A 259 -8.04 10.85 -26.49
C ASN A 259 -8.87 11.48 -25.36
N THR A 260 -10.12 11.83 -25.62
CA THR A 260 -11.04 12.44 -24.66
C THR A 260 -11.59 11.43 -23.64
N TYR A 261 -11.44 10.13 -23.91
CA TYR A 261 -11.91 9.03 -23.07
C TYR A 261 -11.07 7.78 -23.28
N ASP A 262 -10.00 7.66 -22.50
CA ASP A 262 -9.20 6.44 -22.46
C ASP A 262 -9.95 5.38 -21.64
N ARG A 263 -10.55 4.42 -22.35
CA ARG A 263 -11.41 3.41 -21.74
C ARG A 263 -10.65 2.54 -20.73
N ASP A 264 -9.45 2.08 -21.10
CA ASP A 264 -8.71 1.13 -20.27
C ASP A 264 -8.20 1.81 -18.97
N GLN A 265 -7.74 3.05 -19.08
CA GLN A 265 -7.34 3.87 -17.94
C GLN A 265 -8.55 4.27 -17.08
N THR A 266 -9.69 4.62 -17.70
CA THR A 266 -10.93 4.94 -16.99
C THR A 266 -11.42 3.74 -16.17
N GLU A 267 -11.43 2.52 -16.74
CA GLU A 267 -11.81 1.32 -15.98
C GLU A 267 -10.82 1.01 -14.86
N ALA A 268 -9.52 1.21 -15.08
CA ALA A 268 -8.52 1.09 -14.01
C ALA A 268 -8.73 2.12 -12.90
N HIS A 269 -9.06 3.36 -13.26
CA HIS A 269 -9.32 4.44 -12.30
C HIS A 269 -10.59 4.20 -11.48
N LYS A 270 -11.66 3.61 -12.04
CA LYS A 270 -12.83 3.17 -11.26
C LYS A 270 -12.46 2.23 -10.12
N VAL A 271 -11.56 1.29 -10.40
CA VAL A 271 -11.07 0.36 -9.36
C VAL A 271 -10.33 1.12 -8.26
N GLN A 272 -9.51 2.11 -8.63
CA GLN A 272 -8.78 2.93 -7.64
C GLN A 272 -9.73 3.77 -6.79
N ILE A 273 -10.72 4.42 -7.40
CA ILE A 273 -11.74 5.20 -6.68
C ILE A 273 -12.50 4.30 -5.69
N LEU A 274 -12.93 3.10 -6.10
CA LEU A 274 -13.60 2.17 -5.20
C LEU A 274 -12.71 1.76 -4.03
N GLN A 275 -11.45 1.44 -4.30
CA GLN A 275 -10.48 1.11 -3.26
C GLN A 275 -10.28 2.27 -2.29
N GLN A 276 -10.18 3.50 -2.80
CA GLN A 276 -10.04 4.71 -1.96
C GLN A 276 -11.28 4.93 -1.08
N ARG A 277 -12.50 4.83 -1.62
CA ARG A 277 -13.75 4.92 -0.85
C ARG A 277 -13.82 3.88 0.26
N ARG A 278 -13.42 2.63 -0.03
CA ARG A 278 -13.36 1.56 0.96
C ARG A 278 -12.33 1.85 2.04
N LYS A 279 -11.15 2.32 1.65
CA LYS A 279 -10.09 2.71 2.57
C LYS A 279 -10.54 3.81 3.52
N GLU A 280 -11.15 4.87 3.01
CA GLU A 280 -11.65 6.01 3.80
C GLU A 280 -12.76 5.58 4.76
N THR A 281 -13.70 4.75 4.28
CA THR A 281 -14.77 4.20 5.11
C THR A 281 -14.21 3.37 6.25
N PHE A 282 -13.31 2.45 5.94
CA PHE A 282 -12.64 1.62 6.94
C PHE A 282 -11.86 2.48 7.93
N GLN A 283 -11.04 3.42 7.44
CA GLN A 283 -10.20 4.27 8.28
C GLN A 283 -11.02 5.07 9.28
N LYS A 284 -12.10 5.71 8.82
CA LYS A 284 -13.01 6.46 9.69
C LYS A 284 -13.60 5.60 10.81
N LEU A 285 -14.03 4.38 10.51
CA LEU A 285 -14.61 3.46 11.48
C LEU A 285 -13.56 2.91 12.44
N TYR A 286 -12.38 2.59 11.91
CA TYR A 286 -11.26 2.11 12.70
C TYR A 286 -10.76 3.18 13.68
N ASP A 287 -10.53 4.41 13.23
CA ASP A 287 -10.04 5.50 14.06
C ASP A 287 -11.01 5.81 15.20
N ALA A 288 -12.30 5.86 14.90
CA ALA A 288 -13.33 6.06 15.92
C ALA A 288 -13.35 4.92 16.98
N PHE A 289 -13.04 3.68 16.59
CA PHE A 289 -12.94 2.56 17.53
C PHE A 289 -11.63 2.57 18.30
N ALA A 290 -10.54 2.91 17.63
CA ALA A 290 -9.18 2.91 18.20
C ALA A 290 -8.95 4.08 19.16
N GLU A 291 -9.75 5.15 19.06
CA GLU A 291 -9.68 6.29 19.95
C GLU A 291 -9.77 5.85 21.44
N GLY A 292 -8.80 6.30 22.24
CA GLY A 292 -8.70 5.97 23.65
C GLY A 292 -8.18 4.56 23.98
N LYS A 293 -7.76 3.78 22.98
CA LYS A 293 -7.13 2.48 23.21
C LYS A 293 -5.61 2.63 23.30
N ASP A 294 -5.09 2.60 24.52
CA ASP A 294 -3.67 2.71 24.75
C ASP A 294 -2.94 1.41 24.37
N ILE A 295 -1.79 1.57 23.69
CA ILE A 295 -0.84 0.50 23.42
C ILE A 295 0.23 0.52 24.52
N TYR A 296 0.26 -0.50 25.35
CA TYR A 296 1.26 -0.64 26.38
C TYR A 296 2.45 -1.41 25.81
N LEU A 297 3.59 -0.73 25.64
CA LEU A 297 4.81 -1.27 25.03
C LEU A 297 5.83 -1.66 26.11
N ASN A 298 6.40 -2.86 26.02
CA ASN A 298 7.57 -3.32 26.77
C ASN A 298 8.84 -2.83 26.05
N GLU A 299 9.27 -1.62 26.36
CA GLU A 299 10.44 -1.00 25.70
C GLU A 299 11.72 -1.80 25.88
N GLU A 300 11.92 -2.41 27.06
CA GLU A 300 13.12 -3.19 27.33
C GLU A 300 13.23 -4.40 26.40
N LEU A 301 12.12 -5.12 26.23
CA LEU A 301 12.09 -6.27 25.32
C LEU A 301 12.07 -5.81 23.84
N TRP A 302 11.37 -4.72 23.52
CA TRP A 302 11.35 -4.14 22.18
C TRP A 302 12.73 -3.69 21.70
N ALA A 303 13.53 -3.09 22.59
CA ALA A 303 14.91 -2.70 22.26
C ALA A 303 15.82 -3.90 21.92
N GLN A 304 15.48 -5.10 22.39
CA GLN A 304 16.20 -6.33 22.07
C GLN A 304 15.75 -6.99 20.76
N VAL A 305 14.62 -6.55 20.18
CA VAL A 305 14.18 -7.05 18.88
C VAL A 305 15.06 -6.44 17.79
N ALA A 306 15.75 -7.28 17.04
CA ALA A 306 16.58 -6.88 15.91
C ALA A 306 16.03 -7.50 14.62
N MET A 307 16.35 -6.90 13.46
CA MET A 307 16.16 -7.55 12.17
C MET A 307 17.01 -8.83 12.14
N PRO A 308 16.53 -9.91 11.50
CA PRO A 308 17.35 -11.10 11.30
C PRO A 308 18.68 -10.77 10.61
N GLU A 309 19.78 -11.31 11.11
CA GLU A 309 21.13 -11.08 10.53
C GLU A 309 21.42 -12.03 9.36
N GLN A 310 20.75 -13.17 9.32
CA GLN A 310 20.98 -14.20 8.31
C GLN A 310 19.71 -14.45 7.52
N LYS A 311 19.91 -14.55 6.21
CA LYS A 311 18.86 -14.99 5.30
C LYS A 311 18.46 -16.42 5.60
N THR A 312 17.18 -16.60 5.80
CA THR A 312 16.55 -17.92 5.86
C THR A 312 15.70 -18.13 4.59
N SER A 313 15.05 -19.27 4.43
CA SER A 313 14.25 -19.56 3.24
C SER A 313 12.80 -19.07 3.32
N THR A 314 12.30 -18.82 4.52
CA THR A 314 10.89 -18.52 4.78
C THR A 314 10.52 -17.11 4.32
N SER A 315 9.71 -17.05 3.28
CA SER A 315 9.18 -15.78 2.73
C SER A 315 7.71 -15.86 2.37
N ASP A 316 7.04 -16.94 2.73
CA ASP A 316 5.74 -17.36 2.21
C ASP A 316 4.60 -17.34 3.23
N PHE A 317 4.79 -16.66 4.39
CA PHE A 317 3.74 -16.57 5.43
C PHE A 317 2.40 -16.09 4.86
N PHE A 318 2.42 -15.02 4.05
CA PHE A 318 1.20 -14.49 3.44
C PHE A 318 0.75 -15.30 2.23
N ASP A 319 1.67 -15.82 1.42
CA ASP A 319 1.35 -16.66 0.26
C ASP A 319 0.63 -17.96 0.68
N ILE A 320 1.06 -18.56 1.80
CA ILE A 320 0.40 -19.74 2.36
C ILE A 320 -0.98 -19.39 2.91
N TYR A 321 -1.12 -18.24 3.59
CA TYR A 321 -2.43 -17.76 4.02
C TYR A 321 -3.39 -17.62 2.85
N GLU A 322 -2.99 -16.87 1.81
CA GLU A 322 -3.80 -16.64 0.62
C GLU A 322 -4.20 -17.94 -0.09
N LYS A 323 -3.30 -18.91 -0.15
CA LYS A 323 -3.56 -20.24 -0.76
C LYS A 323 -4.73 -20.97 -0.12
N TYR A 324 -4.94 -20.82 1.19
CA TYR A 324 -5.96 -21.56 1.93
C TYR A 324 -7.22 -20.75 2.22
N MET A 325 -7.15 -19.42 2.18
CA MET A 325 -8.27 -18.54 2.53
C MET A 325 -8.97 -17.96 1.30
N ASN A 326 -8.32 -17.92 0.13
CA ASN A 326 -8.87 -17.36 -1.10
C ASN A 326 -9.19 -18.43 -2.18
N ASP A 327 -9.06 -19.73 -1.88
CA ASP A 327 -9.55 -20.86 -2.67
C ASP A 327 -10.99 -21.23 -2.18
#